data_02167a97b6ae6608bcbac08a3e04c315
#
_entry.id   02167a97b6ae6608bcbac08a3e04c315
#
_cell.length_a   1.000
_cell.length_b   1.000
_cell.length_c   1.000
_cell.angle_alpha   90.00
_cell.angle_beta   90.00
_cell.angle_gamma   90.00
#
_symmetry.space_group_name_H-M   'P 1'
#
loop_
_entity.id
_entity.type
_entity.pdbx_description
1 polymer ?
#
loop_
_entity_poly.entity_id
_entity_poly.type
_entity_poly.pdbx_seq_one_letter_code
_entity_poly.pdbx_strand_id
1 'polypeptide(L)'
;MYYSKIKNKNRNFFLLACALLSVFSLKAQDELMDALDAISETKPSFELPAFKAMKIGNLQSTKIAAKGDLYLYVSHRFGSVKDGFETFFGLDNANTNIQLVYSFWDGIQLSASRESLNQTYASAIKIRLAKQSKTFPLNIAFYGTANLNAALEKDRMPDLQFGDRMSYAAQFLVSKRISEKFSFLMAPSYVRQNLQDLNEVAVANHNQLLMGFGGRMKVSKRVSIN
;
A
#
# COMPACT_ATOMS: atom_id res chain seq x y z
N MET A 1 -20.58 43.17 -30.93
CA MET A 1 -21.26 41.93 -30.50
C MET A 1 -20.95 40.67 -31.33
N TYR A 2 -20.10 40.78 -32.36
CA TYR A 2 -19.74 39.66 -33.27
C TYR A 2 -18.47 38.86 -32.82
N TYR A 3 -17.54 39.48 -32.10
CA TYR A 3 -16.26 38.86 -31.72
C TYR A 3 -16.37 37.82 -30.60
N SER A 4 -17.41 37.83 -29.79
CA SER A 4 -17.61 36.88 -28.66
C SER A 4 -18.10 35.49 -29.12
N LYS A 5 -18.80 35.44 -30.25
CA LYS A 5 -19.37 34.19 -30.79
C LYS A 5 -18.34 33.26 -31.45
N ILE A 6 -17.29 33.85 -32.05
CA ILE A 6 -16.24 33.08 -32.72
C ILE A 6 -15.31 32.40 -31.71
N LYS A 7 -15.02 33.09 -30.61
CA LYS A 7 -14.15 32.55 -29.54
C LYS A 7 -14.78 31.33 -28.81
N ASN A 8 -16.08 31.31 -28.68
CA ASN A 8 -16.80 30.18 -28.07
C ASN A 8 -16.90 28.94 -28.98
N LYS A 9 -17.00 29.13 -30.29
CA LYS A 9 -17.10 28.04 -31.25
C LYS A 9 -15.79 27.25 -31.34
N ASN A 10 -14.65 27.93 -31.31
CA ASN A 10 -13.32 27.29 -31.34
C ASN A 10 -13.00 26.57 -30.03
N ARG A 11 -13.44 27.12 -28.88
CA ARG A 11 -13.28 26.46 -27.56
C ARG A 11 -14.06 25.17 -27.48
N ASN A 12 -15.30 25.15 -27.96
CA ASN A 12 -16.13 23.95 -27.95
C ASN A 12 -15.63 22.89 -28.94
N PHE A 13 -15.09 23.32 -30.09
CA PHE A 13 -14.44 22.41 -31.04
C PHE A 13 -13.17 21.78 -30.46
N PHE A 14 -12.34 22.56 -29.73
CA PHE A 14 -11.15 22.06 -29.06
C PHE A 14 -11.48 21.07 -27.94
N LEU A 15 -12.52 21.35 -27.13
CA LEU A 15 -13.00 20.44 -26.10
C LEU A 15 -13.57 19.14 -26.67
N LEU A 16 -14.26 19.21 -27.82
CA LEU A 16 -14.77 18.05 -28.52
C LEU A 16 -13.63 17.20 -29.10
N ALA A 17 -12.60 17.83 -29.67
CA ALA A 17 -11.42 17.17 -30.17
C ALA A 17 -10.62 16.46 -29.07
N CYS A 18 -10.45 17.10 -27.90
CA CYS A 18 -9.83 16.47 -26.72
C CYS A 18 -10.64 15.28 -26.18
N ALA A 19 -11.97 15.39 -26.17
CA ALA A 19 -12.86 14.30 -25.76
C ALA A 19 -12.81 13.11 -26.74
N LEU A 20 -12.70 13.37 -28.05
CA LEU A 20 -12.51 12.32 -29.06
C LEU A 20 -11.15 11.63 -28.95
N LEU A 21 -10.07 12.38 -28.70
CA LEU A 21 -8.73 11.83 -28.53
C LEU A 21 -8.66 10.93 -27.29
N SER A 22 -9.38 11.26 -26.22
CA SER A 22 -9.42 10.43 -25.01
C SER A 22 -10.10 9.06 -25.24
N VAL A 23 -11.07 8.98 -26.13
CA VAL A 23 -11.75 7.71 -26.49
C VAL A 23 -10.85 6.77 -27.28
N PHE A 24 -9.98 7.29 -28.15
CA PHE A 24 -9.02 6.48 -28.89
C PHE A 24 -7.93 5.89 -27.98
N SER A 25 -7.50 6.64 -26.96
CA SER A 25 -6.52 6.16 -25.98
C SER A 25 -7.03 4.97 -25.15
N LEU A 26 -8.33 4.90 -24.90
CA LEU A 26 -8.95 3.79 -24.17
C LEU A 26 -8.90 2.46 -24.96
N LYS A 27 -9.10 2.50 -26.27
CA LYS A 27 -9.05 1.27 -27.10
C LYS A 27 -7.64 0.69 -27.23
N ALA A 28 -6.63 1.55 -27.41
CA ALA A 28 -5.24 1.11 -27.49
C ALA A 28 -4.76 0.44 -26.17
N GLN A 29 -5.27 0.89 -25.02
CA GLN A 29 -4.99 0.25 -23.73
C GLN A 29 -5.69 -1.11 -23.59
N ASP A 30 -6.85 -1.31 -24.21
CA ASP A 30 -7.57 -2.58 -24.20
C ASP A 30 -6.81 -3.66 -24.96
N GLU A 31 -6.33 -3.38 -26.17
CA GLU A 31 -5.56 -4.32 -27.00
C GLU A 31 -4.23 -4.70 -26.34
N LEU A 32 -3.55 -3.73 -25.69
CA LEU A 32 -2.31 -4.01 -24.97
C LEU A 32 -2.56 -4.88 -23.72
N MET A 33 -3.64 -4.65 -23.01
CA MET A 33 -4.01 -5.47 -21.85
C MET A 33 -4.45 -6.88 -22.26
N ASP A 34 -5.18 -7.03 -23.36
CA ASP A 34 -5.56 -8.34 -23.88
C ASP A 34 -4.33 -9.11 -24.41
N ALA A 35 -3.36 -8.43 -25.03
CA ALA A 35 -2.08 -9.02 -25.43
C ALA A 35 -1.23 -9.44 -24.23
N LEU A 36 -1.19 -8.64 -23.15
CA LEU A 36 -0.52 -8.99 -21.89
C LEU A 36 -1.21 -10.17 -21.19
N ASP A 37 -2.53 -10.22 -21.19
CA ASP A 37 -3.29 -11.33 -20.62
C ASP A 37 -3.06 -12.62 -21.44
N ALA A 38 -3.00 -12.57 -22.77
CA ALA A 38 -2.70 -13.70 -23.64
C ALA A 38 -1.26 -14.25 -23.40
N ILE A 39 -0.27 -13.38 -23.22
CA ILE A 39 1.09 -13.80 -22.86
C ILE A 39 1.14 -14.41 -21.45
N SER A 40 0.30 -13.94 -20.55
CA SER A 40 0.19 -14.47 -19.18
C SER A 40 -0.46 -15.85 -19.14
N GLU A 41 -1.37 -16.15 -20.08
CA GLU A 41 -2.04 -17.45 -20.16
C GLU A 41 -1.12 -18.56 -20.71
N THR A 42 -0.09 -18.21 -21.47
CA THR A 42 0.86 -19.17 -22.06
C THR A 42 1.99 -19.60 -21.14
N LYS A 43 2.12 -19.05 -19.92
CA LYS A 43 3.12 -19.47 -18.96
C LYS A 43 2.65 -20.65 -18.12
N PRO A 44 3.45 -21.75 -18.04
CA PRO A 44 3.02 -22.95 -17.34
C PRO A 44 2.85 -22.72 -15.84
N SER A 45 1.67 -23.01 -15.35
CA SER A 45 1.26 -23.44 -13.98
C SER A 45 1.83 -22.72 -12.75
N PHE A 46 2.25 -21.47 -12.80
CA PHE A 46 2.40 -20.70 -11.55
C PHE A 46 1.04 -20.16 -11.17
N GLU A 47 0.54 -20.57 -10.01
CA GLU A 47 -0.67 -19.96 -9.48
C GLU A 47 -0.47 -18.45 -9.41
N LEU A 48 -1.41 -17.71 -10.00
CA LEU A 48 -1.38 -16.26 -9.97
C LEU A 48 -1.39 -15.78 -8.51
N PRO A 49 -0.64 -14.73 -8.17
CA PRO A 49 -0.57 -14.27 -6.78
C PRO A 49 -1.96 -13.89 -6.26
N ALA A 50 -2.22 -14.18 -4.99
CA ALA A 50 -3.48 -13.83 -4.33
C ALA A 50 -3.77 -12.32 -4.43
N PHE A 51 -2.72 -11.50 -4.37
CA PHE A 51 -2.82 -10.04 -4.45
C PHE A 51 -1.85 -9.49 -5.50
N LYS A 52 -2.29 -8.45 -6.23
CA LYS A 52 -1.44 -7.74 -7.19
C LYS A 52 -0.58 -6.66 -6.50
N ALA A 53 -1.12 -6.03 -5.46
CA ALA A 53 -0.44 -4.99 -4.69
C ALA A 53 0.32 -5.55 -3.48
N MET A 54 1.42 -4.91 -3.09
CA MET A 54 2.21 -5.29 -1.90
C MET A 54 1.55 -4.85 -0.60
N LYS A 55 0.60 -3.90 -0.66
CA LYS A 55 -0.19 -3.40 0.46
C LYS A 55 -1.67 -3.41 0.10
N ILE A 56 -2.52 -3.64 1.09
CA ILE A 56 -3.97 -3.58 1.00
C ILE A 56 -4.46 -2.67 2.12
N GLY A 57 -4.83 -1.43 1.79
CA GLY A 57 -5.09 -0.42 2.81
C GLY A 57 -3.89 -0.28 3.75
N ASN A 58 -4.07 -0.55 5.02
CA ASN A 58 -3.02 -0.49 6.05
C ASN A 58 -2.28 -1.82 6.26
N LEU A 59 -2.71 -2.92 5.62
CA LEU A 59 -2.09 -4.23 5.77
C LEU A 59 -1.05 -4.50 4.70
N GLN A 60 -0.02 -5.26 5.05
CA GLN A 60 0.87 -5.87 4.08
C GLN A 60 0.17 -7.06 3.42
N SER A 61 0.42 -7.29 2.12
CA SER A 61 -0.02 -8.50 1.44
C SER A 61 1.12 -9.51 1.32
N THR A 62 0.82 -10.72 0.90
CA THR A 62 1.84 -11.76 0.60
C THR A 62 2.61 -11.51 -0.70
N LYS A 63 2.24 -10.46 -1.47
CA LYS A 63 2.97 -10.06 -2.68
C LYS A 63 4.35 -9.50 -2.30
N ILE A 64 5.37 -10.02 -2.96
CA ILE A 64 6.77 -9.57 -2.87
C ILE A 64 7.21 -9.09 -4.25
N ALA A 65 8.09 -8.10 -4.31
CA ALA A 65 8.72 -7.63 -5.51
C ALA A 65 9.53 -8.75 -6.20
N ALA A 66 9.64 -8.74 -7.51
CA ALA A 66 10.50 -9.67 -8.21
C ALA A 66 11.99 -9.35 -7.92
N LYS A 67 12.85 -10.34 -8.05
CA LYS A 67 14.31 -10.15 -7.85
C LYS A 67 14.82 -9.04 -8.77
N GLY A 68 15.53 -8.07 -8.19
CA GLY A 68 16.11 -6.92 -8.88
C GLY A 68 15.15 -5.72 -9.02
N ASP A 69 13.87 -5.89 -8.71
CA ASP A 69 12.91 -4.78 -8.78
C ASP A 69 13.13 -3.77 -7.65
N LEU A 70 13.11 -2.49 -8.03
CA LEU A 70 13.11 -1.36 -7.13
C LEU A 70 11.80 -0.57 -7.28
N TYR A 71 11.09 -0.35 -6.18
CA TYR A 71 9.88 0.44 -6.14
C TYR A 71 10.05 1.65 -5.24
N LEU A 72 9.57 2.80 -5.71
CA LEU A 72 9.36 3.99 -4.91
C LEU A 72 7.86 4.15 -4.67
N TYR A 73 7.44 4.12 -3.42
CA TYR A 73 6.07 4.42 -3.01
C TYR A 73 6.01 5.79 -2.36
N VAL A 74 5.09 6.61 -2.82
CA VAL A 74 4.68 7.83 -2.15
C VAL A 74 3.22 7.64 -1.74
N SER A 75 2.96 7.64 -0.44
CA SER A 75 1.62 7.42 0.11
C SER A 75 1.19 8.65 0.91
N HIS A 76 -0.05 9.05 0.72
CA HIS A 76 -0.68 10.09 1.52
C HIS A 76 -1.81 9.48 2.34
N ARG A 77 -1.87 9.82 3.62
CA ARG A 77 -3.00 9.52 4.49
C ARG A 77 -3.61 10.85 4.90
N PHE A 78 -4.87 11.00 4.62
CA PHE A 78 -5.63 12.18 4.98
C PHE A 78 -6.21 12.03 6.38
N GLY A 79 -6.49 13.15 7.03
CA GLY A 79 -7.11 13.20 8.34
C GLY A 79 -8.57 12.76 8.32
N SER A 80 -9.28 13.02 9.43
CA SER A 80 -10.68 12.67 9.55
C SER A 80 -11.56 13.52 8.62
N VAL A 81 -12.52 12.87 7.95
CA VAL A 81 -13.55 13.57 7.16
C VAL A 81 -14.66 14.18 8.04
N LYS A 82 -14.64 13.91 9.37
CA LYS A 82 -15.72 14.32 10.29
C LYS A 82 -15.85 15.83 10.42
N ASP A 83 -14.73 16.55 10.30
CA ASP A 83 -14.67 18.00 10.48
C ASP A 83 -15.05 18.75 9.19
N GLY A 84 -15.48 18.03 8.15
CA GLY A 84 -16.05 18.56 6.92
C GLY A 84 -15.18 19.63 6.25
N PHE A 85 -15.76 20.77 5.97
CA PHE A 85 -15.08 21.89 5.29
C PHE A 85 -14.03 22.59 6.15
N GLU A 86 -14.05 22.47 7.48
CA GLU A 86 -13.06 23.11 8.36
C GLU A 86 -11.65 22.59 8.15
N THR A 87 -11.52 21.30 7.80
CA THR A 87 -10.24 20.66 7.49
C THR A 87 -10.13 20.22 6.03
N PHE A 88 -11.00 20.79 5.19
CA PHE A 88 -11.16 20.38 3.78
C PHE A 88 -11.27 18.86 3.65
N PHE A 89 -12.18 18.26 4.42
CA PHE A 89 -12.40 16.81 4.52
C PHE A 89 -11.14 16.01 4.93
N GLY A 90 -10.32 16.59 5.80
CA GLY A 90 -9.09 15.97 6.31
C GLY A 90 -7.87 16.14 5.41
N LEU A 91 -7.98 16.86 4.28
CA LEU A 91 -6.86 17.10 3.36
C LEU A 91 -5.76 17.97 3.98
N ASP A 92 -6.12 18.91 4.88
CA ASP A 92 -5.16 19.79 5.54
C ASP A 92 -4.24 19.04 6.52
N ASN A 93 -4.64 17.86 6.97
CA ASN A 93 -3.90 17.00 7.89
C ASN A 93 -3.27 15.80 7.18
N ALA A 94 -2.70 16.02 6.00
CA ALA A 94 -2.09 14.95 5.23
C ALA A 94 -0.77 14.46 5.85
N ASN A 95 -0.69 13.16 6.08
CA ASN A 95 0.55 12.47 6.43
C ASN A 95 1.15 11.82 5.20
N THR A 96 2.39 12.16 4.87
CA THR A 96 3.12 11.62 3.72
C THR A 96 4.14 10.57 4.16
N ASN A 97 4.13 9.42 3.50
CA ASN A 97 5.15 8.38 3.64
C ASN A 97 5.84 8.16 2.30
N ILE A 98 7.16 8.28 2.29
CA ILE A 98 8.02 7.94 1.15
C ILE A 98 8.74 6.65 1.52
N GLN A 99 8.58 5.61 0.68
CA GLN A 99 9.14 4.29 0.93
C GLN A 99 9.85 3.76 -0.30
N LEU A 100 11.06 3.30 -0.12
CA LEU A 100 11.84 2.50 -1.07
C LEU A 100 11.71 1.02 -0.73
N VAL A 101 11.47 0.19 -1.75
CA VAL A 101 11.39 -1.26 -1.62
C VAL A 101 12.29 -1.88 -2.67
N TYR A 102 13.21 -2.74 -2.27
CA TYR A 102 14.11 -3.46 -3.16
C TYR A 102 14.12 -4.95 -2.85
N SER A 103 14.11 -5.79 -3.88
CA SER A 103 14.19 -7.24 -3.77
C SER A 103 15.55 -7.75 -4.24
N PHE A 104 16.41 -8.15 -3.29
CA PHE A 104 17.73 -8.68 -3.58
C PHE A 104 17.67 -10.10 -4.14
N TRP A 105 16.78 -10.93 -3.60
CA TRP A 105 16.57 -12.31 -3.99
C TRP A 105 15.12 -12.62 -4.23
N ASP A 106 14.82 -13.69 -4.97
CA ASP A 106 13.45 -14.13 -5.11
C ASP A 106 12.87 -14.48 -3.74
N GLY A 107 11.78 -13.84 -3.40
CA GLY A 107 11.09 -14.04 -2.13
C GLY A 107 11.62 -13.24 -0.94
N ILE A 108 12.63 -12.39 -1.09
CA ILE A 108 13.14 -11.52 -0.02
C ILE A 108 13.19 -10.08 -0.51
N GLN A 109 12.51 -9.20 0.19
CA GLN A 109 12.57 -7.76 -0.06
C GLN A 109 12.89 -6.99 1.22
N LEU A 110 13.67 -5.93 1.07
CA LEU A 110 13.93 -4.93 2.10
C LEU A 110 13.21 -3.64 1.73
N SER A 111 12.86 -2.86 2.74
CA SER A 111 12.34 -1.52 2.52
C SER A 111 12.83 -0.55 3.58
N ALA A 112 12.99 0.70 3.16
CA ALA A 112 13.25 1.84 4.03
C ALA A 112 12.22 2.92 3.74
N SER A 113 11.73 3.59 4.77
CA SER A 113 10.75 4.66 4.59
C SER A 113 10.93 5.79 5.60
N ARG A 114 10.43 6.96 5.21
CA ARG A 114 10.25 8.11 6.09
C ARG A 114 8.82 8.59 6.01
N GLU A 115 8.21 8.71 7.15
CA GLU A 115 6.85 9.23 7.34
C GLU A 115 6.91 10.62 7.98
N SER A 116 6.06 11.55 7.54
CA SER A 116 6.02 12.91 8.09
C SER A 116 5.48 12.94 9.52
N LEU A 117 4.54 12.03 9.84
CA LEU A 117 4.04 11.85 11.21
C LEU A 117 5.17 11.40 12.14
N ASN A 118 5.39 12.17 13.21
CA ASN A 118 6.46 11.92 14.19
C ASN A 118 7.85 11.79 13.55
N GLN A 119 8.03 12.29 12.34
CA GLN A 119 9.27 12.14 11.56
C GLN A 119 9.80 10.70 11.58
N THR A 120 8.90 9.72 11.47
CA THR A 120 9.23 8.31 11.66
C THR A 120 10.08 7.76 10.53
N TYR A 121 11.22 7.17 10.85
CA TYR A 121 12.02 6.36 9.93
C TYR A 121 11.71 4.89 10.20
N ALA A 122 11.50 4.13 9.13
CA ALA A 122 11.25 2.70 9.25
C ALA A 122 12.13 1.89 8.31
N SER A 123 12.58 0.74 8.79
CA SER A 123 13.18 -0.31 7.99
C SER A 123 12.36 -1.58 8.13
N ALA A 124 12.20 -2.32 7.03
CA ALA A 124 11.43 -3.55 7.09
C ALA A 124 12.00 -4.62 6.13
N ILE A 125 11.74 -5.86 6.51
CA ILE A 125 12.02 -7.05 5.71
C ILE A 125 10.71 -7.81 5.47
N LYS A 126 10.52 -8.31 4.25
CA LYS A 126 9.45 -9.26 3.92
C LYS A 126 10.05 -10.49 3.26
N ILE A 127 9.70 -11.66 3.77
CA ILE A 127 10.23 -12.96 3.33
C ILE A 127 9.07 -13.85 2.94
N ARG A 128 9.13 -14.42 1.75
CA ARG A 128 8.20 -15.47 1.31
C ARG A 128 8.59 -16.79 1.96
N LEU A 129 7.66 -17.38 2.69
CA LEU A 129 7.84 -18.68 3.32
C LEU A 129 7.25 -19.81 2.46
N ALA A 130 6.10 -19.55 1.82
CA ALA A 130 5.46 -20.50 0.92
C ALA A 130 4.66 -19.81 -0.19
N LYS A 131 4.60 -20.47 -1.35
CA LYS A 131 3.71 -20.08 -2.48
C LYS A 131 2.56 -21.08 -2.56
N GLN A 132 1.38 -20.55 -2.83
CA GLN A 132 0.22 -21.36 -3.17
C GLN A 132 0.50 -22.15 -4.46
N SER A 133 0.23 -23.44 -4.41
CA SER A 133 0.38 -24.38 -5.53
C SER A 133 -0.72 -25.43 -5.47
N LYS A 134 -0.73 -26.37 -6.40
CA LYS A 134 -1.66 -27.52 -6.37
C LYS A 134 -1.46 -28.40 -5.13
N THR A 135 -0.22 -28.47 -4.61
CA THR A 135 0.13 -29.29 -3.45
C THR A 135 0.06 -28.53 -2.13
N PHE A 136 0.17 -27.20 -2.15
CA PHE A 136 0.13 -26.36 -0.96
C PHE A 136 -0.84 -25.18 -1.16
N PRO A 137 -1.96 -25.13 -0.45
CA PRO A 137 -3.08 -24.26 -0.79
C PRO A 137 -2.97 -22.81 -0.29
N LEU A 138 -1.83 -22.39 0.26
CA LEU A 138 -1.66 -21.07 0.90
C LEU A 138 -0.42 -20.34 0.38
N ASN A 139 -0.48 -19.01 0.35
CA ASN A 139 0.71 -18.17 0.32
C ASN A 139 1.02 -17.73 1.74
N ILE A 140 2.26 -17.88 2.17
CA ILE A 140 2.73 -17.47 3.49
C ILE A 140 3.94 -16.55 3.33
N ALA A 141 3.91 -15.41 4.01
CA ALA A 141 5.06 -14.52 4.10
C ALA A 141 5.22 -14.00 5.54
N PHE A 142 6.43 -13.70 5.92
CA PHE A 142 6.78 -12.97 7.13
C PHE A 142 7.08 -11.53 6.79
N TYR A 143 6.63 -10.59 7.61
CA TYR A 143 6.96 -9.18 7.54
C TYR A 143 7.41 -8.69 8.91
N GLY A 144 8.61 -8.12 8.98
CA GLY A 144 9.15 -7.49 10.18
C GLY A 144 9.51 -6.04 9.90
N THR A 145 9.22 -5.13 10.83
CA THR A 145 9.61 -3.72 10.75
C THR A 145 10.12 -3.20 12.08
N ALA A 146 11.11 -2.30 11.99
CA ALA A 146 11.60 -1.48 13.08
C ALA A 146 11.41 -0.01 12.69
N ASN A 147 10.80 0.76 13.58
CA ASN A 147 10.48 2.17 13.36
C ASN A 147 11.14 3.01 14.45
N LEU A 148 11.65 4.17 14.06
CA LEU A 148 12.28 5.17 14.92
C LEU A 148 11.46 6.46 14.86
N ASN A 149 10.90 6.89 15.98
CA ASN A 149 10.29 8.20 16.15
C ASN A 149 11.39 9.26 16.35
N ALA A 150 11.63 10.08 15.33
CA ALA A 150 12.68 11.12 15.39
C ALA A 150 12.18 12.47 15.91
N ALA A 151 10.86 12.64 16.08
CA ALA A 151 10.28 13.88 16.60
C ALA A 151 10.40 14.01 18.14
N LEU A 152 10.77 12.94 18.84
CA LEU A 152 10.99 12.99 20.28
C LEU A 152 12.30 13.71 20.58
N GLU A 153 12.22 14.79 21.36
CA GLU A 153 13.34 15.65 21.70
C GLU A 153 13.82 15.40 23.13
N LYS A 154 15.15 15.31 23.32
CA LYS A 154 15.75 15.15 24.64
C LYS A 154 15.51 16.36 25.57
N ASP A 155 15.32 17.54 25.00
CA ASP A 155 15.07 18.75 25.79
C ASP A 155 13.74 18.69 26.55
N ARG A 156 12.78 17.94 26.02
CA ARG A 156 11.48 17.68 26.68
C ARG A 156 11.49 16.42 27.54
N MET A 157 12.41 15.50 27.28
CA MET A 157 12.56 14.21 27.99
C MET A 157 14.05 13.95 28.22
N PRO A 158 14.65 14.49 29.29
CA PRO A 158 16.10 14.40 29.54
C PRO A 158 16.62 12.96 29.61
N ASP A 159 15.81 12.04 30.14
CA ASP A 159 16.15 10.62 30.31
C ASP A 159 15.88 9.77 29.07
N LEU A 160 15.43 10.39 27.96
CA LEU A 160 15.08 9.68 26.73
C LEU A 160 16.28 8.96 26.12
N GLN A 161 16.20 7.63 26.05
CA GLN A 161 17.20 6.79 25.40
C GLN A 161 16.82 6.49 23.96
N PHE A 162 17.78 6.04 23.16
CA PHE A 162 17.53 5.67 21.76
C PHE A 162 16.47 4.55 21.66
N GLY A 163 16.54 3.56 22.57
CA GLY A 163 15.60 2.45 22.63
C GLY A 163 14.15 2.87 22.82
N ASP A 164 13.90 3.96 23.58
CA ASP A 164 12.55 4.44 23.87
C ASP A 164 11.82 4.95 22.62
N ARG A 165 12.59 5.46 21.64
CA ARG A 165 12.09 5.96 20.36
C ARG A 165 11.70 4.85 19.39
N MET A 166 12.06 3.59 19.70
CA MET A 166 11.87 2.46 18.81
C MET A 166 10.52 1.79 19.01
N SER A 167 9.93 1.38 17.91
CA SER A 167 8.81 0.44 17.88
C SER A 167 9.05 -0.65 16.84
N TYR A 168 8.49 -1.83 17.10
CA TYR A 168 8.70 -3.00 16.27
C TYR A 168 7.36 -3.64 15.95
N ALA A 169 7.25 -4.23 14.75
CA ALA A 169 6.13 -5.09 14.43
C ALA A 169 6.61 -6.32 13.67
N ALA A 170 5.98 -7.45 13.99
CA ALA A 170 6.15 -8.71 13.28
C ALA A 170 4.78 -9.23 12.84
N GLN A 171 4.64 -9.64 11.57
CA GLN A 171 3.39 -10.12 11.00
C GLN A 171 3.62 -11.41 10.24
N PHE A 172 2.74 -12.39 10.45
CA PHE A 172 2.61 -13.53 9.55
C PHE A 172 1.47 -13.26 8.60
N LEU A 173 1.78 -13.19 7.31
CA LEU A 173 0.83 -12.91 6.25
C LEU A 173 0.43 -14.24 5.62
N VAL A 174 -0.81 -14.65 5.82
CA VAL A 174 -1.36 -15.88 5.26
C VAL A 174 -2.47 -15.50 4.28
N SER A 175 -2.30 -15.85 3.01
CA SER A 175 -3.31 -15.56 2.00
C SER A 175 -3.63 -16.77 1.15
N LYS A 176 -4.85 -16.79 0.65
CA LYS A 176 -5.36 -17.78 -0.28
C LYS A 176 -6.06 -17.10 -1.43
N ARG A 177 -5.70 -17.48 -2.65
CA ARG A 177 -6.53 -17.23 -3.80
C ARG A 177 -7.56 -18.34 -3.90
N ILE A 178 -8.82 -18.02 -3.56
CA ILE A 178 -9.93 -18.98 -3.51
C ILE A 178 -10.48 -19.23 -4.91
N SER A 179 -10.52 -18.15 -5.72
CA SER A 179 -10.98 -18.22 -7.11
C SER A 179 -10.25 -17.14 -7.94
N GLU A 180 -10.52 -17.08 -9.25
CA GLU A 180 -10.00 -16.00 -10.10
C GLU A 180 -10.47 -14.62 -9.65
N LYS A 181 -11.64 -14.56 -9.03
CA LYS A 181 -12.27 -13.30 -8.62
C LYS A 181 -12.03 -12.96 -7.16
N PHE A 182 -11.75 -13.95 -6.29
CA PHE A 182 -11.70 -13.72 -4.86
C PHE A 182 -10.41 -14.24 -4.20
N SER A 183 -9.79 -13.40 -3.39
CA SER A 183 -8.64 -13.74 -2.54
C SER A 183 -8.86 -13.19 -1.14
N PHE A 184 -8.33 -13.90 -0.15
CA PHE A 184 -8.42 -13.57 1.27
C PHE A 184 -7.04 -13.51 1.90
N LEU A 185 -6.87 -12.64 2.87
CA LEU A 185 -5.67 -12.47 3.68
C LEU A 185 -6.02 -12.44 5.16
N MET A 186 -5.24 -13.12 5.96
CA MET A 186 -5.20 -13.03 7.41
C MET A 186 -3.77 -12.67 7.84
N ALA A 187 -3.63 -11.74 8.80
CA ALA A 187 -2.36 -11.20 9.24
C ALA A 187 -2.29 -11.11 10.78
N PRO A 188 -2.04 -12.24 11.49
CA PRO A 188 -1.66 -12.16 12.90
C PRO A 188 -0.39 -11.31 13.05
N SER A 189 -0.44 -10.37 13.97
CA SER A 189 0.59 -9.35 14.13
C SER A 189 0.92 -9.16 15.61
N TYR A 190 2.20 -9.02 15.89
CA TYR A 190 2.72 -8.60 17.17
C TYR A 190 3.33 -7.21 17.00
N VAL A 191 2.97 -6.28 17.88
CA VAL A 191 3.50 -4.91 17.88
C VAL A 191 4.04 -4.61 19.27
N ARG A 192 5.24 -4.04 19.30
CA ARG A 192 5.86 -3.51 20.51
C ARG A 192 6.18 -2.04 20.32
N GLN A 193 5.74 -1.22 21.26
CA GLN A 193 6.07 0.20 21.35
C GLN A 193 6.84 0.42 22.66
N ASN A 194 8.06 0.95 22.59
CA ASN A 194 8.88 1.14 23.78
C ASN A 194 8.43 2.37 24.59
N LEU A 195 7.98 3.43 23.91
CA LEU A 195 7.36 4.58 24.55
C LEU A 195 5.88 4.67 24.15
N GLN A 196 5.01 4.79 25.11
CA GLN A 196 3.59 5.07 24.90
C GLN A 196 3.25 6.49 25.34
N ASP A 197 2.27 7.09 24.65
CA ASP A 197 1.73 8.39 25.05
C ASP A 197 0.96 8.22 26.38
N LEU A 198 1.48 8.83 27.45
CA LEU A 198 0.92 8.73 28.81
C LEU A 198 -0.44 9.45 28.95
N ASN A 199 -0.91 10.13 27.91
CA ASN A 199 -2.19 10.84 27.90
C ASN A 199 -3.40 9.94 27.64
N GLU A 200 -3.21 8.71 27.19
CA GLU A 200 -4.28 7.73 27.09
C GLU A 200 -4.35 6.89 28.36
N VAL A 201 -5.48 7.00 29.07
CA VAL A 201 -5.79 6.33 30.34
C VAL A 201 -5.88 4.79 30.23
N ALA A 202 -5.64 4.21 29.08
CA ALA A 202 -5.60 2.78 28.88
C ALA A 202 -4.25 2.23 29.34
N VAL A 203 -4.29 1.22 30.21
CA VAL A 203 -3.15 0.44 30.71
C VAL A 203 -2.09 0.27 29.62
N ALA A 204 -0.96 0.93 29.81
CA ALA A 204 0.15 0.98 28.87
C ALA A 204 0.73 -0.43 28.65
N ASN A 205 0.15 -1.17 27.71
CA ASN A 205 0.67 -2.45 27.32
C ASN A 205 1.61 -2.24 26.13
N HIS A 206 2.92 -2.24 26.40
CA HIS A 206 3.96 -2.10 25.37
C HIS A 206 3.87 -3.16 24.28
N ASN A 207 3.22 -4.29 24.58
CA ASN A 207 3.10 -5.43 23.67
C ASN A 207 1.63 -5.62 23.29
N GLN A 208 1.36 -5.64 22.01
CA GLN A 208 0.00 -5.80 21.46
C GLN A 208 -0.03 -6.95 20.46
N LEU A 209 -1.04 -7.80 20.60
CA LEU A 209 -1.37 -8.83 19.60
C LEU A 209 -2.60 -8.35 18.83
N LEU A 210 -2.49 -8.34 17.52
CA LEU A 210 -3.51 -7.84 16.60
C LEU A 210 -3.80 -8.88 15.54
N MET A 211 -5.02 -8.90 15.04
CA MET A 211 -5.41 -9.74 13.90
C MET A 211 -5.93 -8.83 12.77
N GLY A 212 -5.22 -8.83 11.65
CA GLY A 212 -5.65 -8.13 10.45
C GLY A 212 -6.36 -9.08 9.49
N PHE A 213 -7.39 -8.58 8.79
CA PHE A 213 -8.07 -9.28 7.73
C PHE A 213 -8.12 -8.39 6.49
N GLY A 214 -7.96 -8.99 5.32
CA GLY A 214 -8.05 -8.33 4.05
C GLY A 214 -8.63 -9.24 2.98
N GLY A 215 -9.23 -8.65 1.97
CA GLY A 215 -9.78 -9.39 0.86
C GLY A 215 -9.53 -8.66 -0.45
N ARG A 216 -9.64 -9.37 -1.56
CA ARG A 216 -9.66 -8.81 -2.89
C ARG A 216 -10.78 -9.45 -3.68
N MET A 217 -11.65 -8.63 -4.24
CA MET A 217 -12.69 -9.04 -5.16
C MET A 217 -12.47 -8.39 -6.53
N LYS A 218 -12.26 -9.20 -7.56
CA LYS A 218 -12.14 -8.73 -8.95
C LYS A 218 -13.55 -8.50 -9.49
N VAL A 219 -13.90 -7.25 -9.77
CA VAL A 219 -15.22 -6.87 -10.31
C VAL A 219 -15.20 -6.95 -11.84
N SER A 220 -14.09 -6.52 -12.47
CA SER A 220 -13.91 -6.61 -13.92
C SER A 220 -12.45 -6.97 -14.25
N LYS A 221 -12.11 -7.09 -15.54
CA LYS A 221 -10.70 -7.30 -15.97
C LYS A 221 -9.74 -6.25 -15.38
N ARG A 222 -10.20 -5.01 -15.18
CA ARG A 222 -9.40 -3.86 -14.75
C ARG A 222 -9.66 -3.40 -13.32
N VAL A 223 -10.83 -3.71 -12.75
CA VAL A 223 -11.27 -3.19 -11.45
C VAL A 223 -11.29 -4.31 -10.41
N SER A 224 -10.65 -4.05 -9.29
CA SER A 224 -10.75 -4.88 -8.09
C SER A 224 -10.96 -4.01 -6.85
N ILE A 225 -11.76 -4.50 -5.92
CA ILE A 225 -11.99 -3.92 -4.60
C ILE A 225 -11.11 -4.71 -3.62
N ASN A 226 -10.36 -3.99 -2.78
CA ASN A 226 -9.50 -4.56 -1.76
C ASN A 226 -9.92 -4.06 -0.38
#